data_d9e4f933d15701f22017f4a330bd2f59
#
_entry.id   d9e4f933d15701f22017f4a330bd2f59
#
_cell.length_a   1.000
_cell.length_b   1.000
_cell.length_c   1.000
_cell.angle_alpha   90.00
_cell.angle_beta   90.00
_cell.angle_gamma   90.00
#
_symmetry.space_group_name_H-M   'P 1'
#
loop_
_entity.id
_entity.type
_entity.pdbx_description
1 polymer ?
#
loop_
_entity_poly.entity_id
_entity_poly.type
_entity_poly.pdbx_seq_one_letter_code
_entity_poly.pdbx_strand_id
1 'polypeptide(L)'
;SNTALTYEGCLYRLALGAGIQVHTHTNGDEATEMVLETLAPALRDVPSPNHRFTLQHCQLADAAQFRKMKELNMCVNLFANHHFYWGDEHYRLTVGPERALRMNACRTALETGVPMAIHSDAPVTPLGPFFTAWSAVNRLTASGRTQGEHEKIGVEAALYAITLGAAYTLHLDDEIGSIEVGKKA
;
A
#
# COMPACT_ATOMS: atom_id res chain seq x y z
N SER A 1 23.36 -13.97 4.01
CA SER A 1 22.28 -14.06 5.02
C SER A 1 21.30 -15.14 4.60
N ASN A 2 20.93 -16.01 5.53
CA ASN A 2 20.16 -17.21 5.25
C ASN A 2 18.63 -16.93 5.32
N THR A 3 18.19 -15.82 4.71
CA THR A 3 16.77 -15.40 4.65
C THR A 3 15.87 -16.43 3.95
N ALA A 4 16.46 -17.36 3.18
CA ALA A 4 15.75 -18.41 2.50
C ALA A 4 15.05 -19.44 3.44
N LEU A 5 15.50 -19.53 4.69
CA LEU A 5 15.02 -20.50 5.68
C LEU A 5 14.30 -19.84 6.87
N THR A 6 13.90 -18.57 6.76
CA THR A 6 13.08 -17.95 7.80
C THR A 6 11.66 -18.51 7.76
N TYR A 7 10.94 -18.43 8.89
CA TYR A 7 9.54 -18.83 8.99
C TYR A 7 8.67 -18.13 7.93
N GLU A 8 8.85 -16.81 7.76
CA GLU A 8 8.15 -15.99 6.78
C GLU A 8 8.45 -16.44 5.34
N GLY A 9 9.72 -16.76 5.04
CA GLY A 9 10.13 -17.28 3.73
C GLY A 9 9.48 -18.61 3.40
N CYS A 10 9.29 -19.48 4.39
CA CYS A 10 8.54 -20.73 4.22
C CYS A 10 7.06 -20.47 3.98
N LEU A 11 6.44 -19.55 4.72
CA LEU A 11 5.03 -19.18 4.53
C LEU A 11 4.77 -18.61 3.14
N TYR A 12 5.63 -17.71 2.62
CA TYR A 12 5.49 -17.18 1.27
C TYR A 12 5.57 -18.29 0.21
N ARG A 13 6.51 -19.24 0.32
CA ARG A 13 6.60 -20.36 -0.61
C ARG A 13 5.35 -21.23 -0.59
N LEU A 14 4.83 -21.53 0.58
CA LEU A 14 3.60 -22.32 0.74
C LEU A 14 2.40 -21.59 0.12
N ALA A 15 2.25 -20.30 0.39
CA ALA A 15 1.18 -19.48 -0.17
C ALA A 15 1.26 -19.40 -1.70
N LEU A 16 2.45 -19.13 -2.23
CA LEU A 16 2.69 -19.11 -3.69
C LEU A 16 2.37 -20.47 -4.33
N GLY A 17 2.84 -21.57 -3.73
CA GLY A 17 2.60 -22.93 -4.24
C GLY A 17 1.13 -23.35 -4.16
N ALA A 18 0.39 -22.81 -3.20
CA ALA A 18 -1.05 -23.06 -3.05
C ALA A 18 -1.95 -22.07 -3.81
N GLY A 19 -1.39 -21.06 -4.46
CA GLY A 19 -2.16 -20.00 -5.12
C GLY A 19 -2.95 -19.12 -4.14
N ILE A 20 -2.50 -19.03 -2.89
CA ILE A 20 -3.13 -18.21 -1.85
C ILE A 20 -2.49 -16.82 -1.86
N GLN A 21 -3.30 -15.78 -2.02
CA GLN A 21 -2.85 -14.40 -1.93
C GLN A 21 -2.53 -14.02 -0.46
N VAL A 22 -1.46 -13.25 -0.27
CA VAL A 22 -1.02 -12.77 1.05
C VAL A 22 -1.09 -11.25 1.12
N HIS A 23 -1.67 -10.75 2.19
CA HIS A 23 -1.64 -9.34 2.58
C HIS A 23 -0.82 -9.20 3.85
N THR A 24 0.29 -8.45 3.78
CA THR A 24 1.22 -8.29 4.89
C THR A 24 1.18 -6.87 5.43
N HIS A 25 0.95 -6.74 6.74
CA HIS A 25 1.01 -5.46 7.45
C HIS A 25 2.45 -4.94 7.55
N THR A 26 2.71 -3.70 7.11
CA THR A 26 4.01 -3.03 7.29
C THR A 26 3.81 -1.54 7.53
N ASN A 27 4.23 -1.02 8.68
CA ASN A 27 4.25 0.44 8.93
C ASN A 27 5.63 1.04 8.70
N GLY A 28 6.66 0.44 9.26
CA GLY A 28 8.04 0.90 9.14
C GLY A 28 8.68 0.54 7.80
N ASP A 29 9.65 1.34 7.41
CA ASP A 29 10.50 1.10 6.25
C ASP A 29 11.34 -0.19 6.40
N GLU A 30 11.88 -0.47 7.59
CA GLU A 30 12.59 -1.73 7.88
C GLU A 30 11.68 -2.96 7.77
N ALA A 31 10.44 -2.87 8.25
CA ALA A 31 9.47 -3.95 8.09
C ALA A 31 9.12 -4.20 6.61
N THR A 32 8.99 -3.13 5.84
CA THR A 32 8.79 -3.21 4.39
C THR A 32 9.98 -3.89 3.72
N GLU A 33 11.21 -3.47 4.05
CA GLU A 33 12.44 -4.08 3.49
C GLU A 33 12.54 -5.56 3.82
N MET A 34 12.27 -5.95 5.06
CA MET A 34 12.30 -7.35 5.49
C MET A 34 11.34 -8.22 4.65
N VAL A 35 10.13 -7.72 4.34
CA VAL A 35 9.20 -8.45 3.47
C VAL A 35 9.76 -8.58 2.06
N LEU A 36 10.30 -7.50 1.48
CA LEU A 36 10.84 -7.51 0.13
C LEU A 36 12.04 -8.48 0.00
N GLU A 37 12.95 -8.47 0.97
CA GLU A 37 14.10 -9.37 1.04
C GLU A 37 13.70 -10.85 1.22
N THR A 38 12.60 -11.10 1.93
CA THR A 38 12.10 -12.45 2.19
C THR A 38 11.29 -13.00 1.02
N LEU A 39 10.47 -12.16 0.38
CA LEU A 39 9.63 -12.57 -0.74
C LEU A 39 10.43 -12.80 -2.03
N ALA A 40 11.46 -11.99 -2.29
CA ALA A 40 12.23 -12.08 -3.53
C ALA A 40 12.85 -13.49 -3.78
N PRO A 41 13.50 -14.14 -2.79
CA PRO A 41 13.94 -15.54 -2.96
C PRO A 41 12.78 -16.53 -3.07
N ALA A 42 11.67 -16.31 -2.36
CA ALA A 42 10.51 -17.20 -2.46
C ALA A 42 9.91 -17.20 -3.87
N LEU A 43 9.84 -16.05 -4.53
CA LEU A 43 9.38 -15.93 -5.92
C LEU A 43 10.34 -16.55 -6.95
N ARG A 44 11.64 -16.60 -6.66
CA ARG A 44 12.59 -17.34 -7.51
C ARG A 44 12.39 -18.85 -7.42
N ASP A 45 12.08 -19.35 -6.23
CA ASP A 45 11.85 -20.78 -5.99
C ASP A 45 10.47 -21.23 -6.47
N VAL A 46 9.45 -20.38 -6.33
CA VAL A 46 8.07 -20.63 -6.74
C VAL A 46 7.56 -19.46 -7.58
N PRO A 47 7.89 -19.39 -8.88
CA PRO A 47 7.47 -18.32 -9.76
C PRO A 47 5.95 -18.19 -9.86
N SER A 48 5.43 -17.01 -9.58
CA SER A 48 4.00 -16.68 -9.65
C SER A 48 3.82 -15.25 -10.13
N PRO A 49 3.75 -14.99 -11.43
CA PRO A 49 3.79 -13.62 -12.00
C PRO A 49 2.56 -12.78 -11.65
N ASN A 50 1.44 -13.40 -11.30
CA ASN A 50 0.19 -12.70 -10.95
C ASN A 50 -0.23 -12.98 -9.49
N HIS A 51 0.72 -13.08 -8.57
CA HIS A 51 0.41 -13.34 -7.16
C HIS A 51 -0.25 -12.16 -6.45
N ARG A 52 -0.01 -10.92 -6.89
CA ARG A 52 -0.54 -9.66 -6.34
C ARG A 52 -0.44 -9.58 -4.80
N PHE A 53 0.62 -10.14 -4.21
CA PHE A 53 0.85 -10.00 -2.77
C PHE A 53 0.91 -8.53 -2.42
N THR A 54 0.16 -8.12 -1.41
CA THR A 54 -0.09 -6.72 -1.11
C THR A 54 0.51 -6.35 0.24
N LEU A 55 1.30 -5.28 0.28
CA LEU A 55 1.69 -4.66 1.54
C LEU A 55 0.61 -3.68 1.99
N GLN A 56 0.14 -3.86 3.22
CA GLN A 56 -0.82 -2.98 3.85
C GLN A 56 -0.11 -1.85 4.57
N HIS A 57 -0.65 -0.66 4.51
CA HIS A 57 -0.19 0.60 5.07
C HIS A 57 1.06 1.16 4.39
N CYS A 58 2.21 0.49 4.40
CA CYS A 58 3.48 1.00 3.85
C CYS A 58 3.78 2.44 4.26
N GLN A 59 3.48 2.77 5.51
CA GLN A 59 3.39 4.16 6.00
C GLN A 59 4.68 4.94 5.78
N LEU A 60 5.83 4.33 6.00
CA LEU A 60 7.15 4.95 5.87
C LEU A 60 7.97 4.42 4.69
N ALA A 61 7.36 3.63 3.80
CA ALA A 61 8.03 3.11 2.61
C ALA A 61 8.56 4.24 1.72
N ASP A 62 9.71 4.01 1.10
CA ASP A 62 10.37 4.95 0.21
C ASP A 62 10.26 4.55 -1.28
N ALA A 63 10.77 5.43 -2.15
CA ALA A 63 10.73 5.22 -3.59
C ALA A 63 11.52 3.98 -4.07
N ALA A 64 12.59 3.59 -3.37
CA ALA A 64 13.36 2.39 -3.72
C ALA A 64 12.55 1.13 -3.41
N GLN A 65 11.85 1.13 -2.29
CA GLN A 65 10.98 0.04 -1.87
C GLN A 65 9.76 -0.10 -2.80
N PHE A 66 9.12 0.99 -3.22
CA PHE A 66 8.05 0.92 -4.22
C PHE A 66 8.54 0.38 -5.58
N ARG A 67 9.72 0.79 -6.04
CA ARG A 67 10.31 0.20 -7.25
C ARG A 67 10.54 -1.30 -7.08
N LYS A 68 11.03 -1.72 -5.92
CA LYS A 68 11.24 -3.15 -5.62
C LYS A 68 9.93 -3.92 -5.58
N MET A 69 8.86 -3.37 -4.99
CA MET A 69 7.52 -3.96 -5.06
C MET A 69 7.07 -4.14 -6.52
N LYS A 70 7.29 -3.13 -7.36
CA LYS A 70 6.96 -3.20 -8.79
C LYS A 70 7.72 -4.31 -9.51
N GLU A 71 9.03 -4.43 -9.26
CA GLU A 71 9.87 -5.51 -9.83
C GLU A 71 9.41 -6.90 -9.40
N LEU A 72 8.88 -7.02 -8.18
CA LEU A 72 8.37 -8.28 -7.62
C LEU A 72 6.89 -8.54 -7.96
N ASN A 73 6.23 -7.73 -8.78
CA ASN A 73 4.79 -7.81 -9.10
C ASN A 73 3.88 -7.75 -7.87
N MET A 74 4.31 -7.04 -6.84
CA MET A 74 3.51 -6.78 -5.65
C MET A 74 2.54 -5.63 -5.87
N CYS A 75 1.56 -5.53 -4.97
CA CYS A 75 0.66 -4.39 -4.84
C CYS A 75 0.90 -3.67 -3.50
N VAL A 76 0.41 -2.44 -3.40
CA VAL A 76 0.40 -1.70 -2.15
C VAL A 76 -1.00 -1.18 -1.84
N ASN A 77 -1.37 -1.18 -0.56
CA ASN A 77 -2.62 -0.60 -0.08
C ASN A 77 -2.29 0.41 1.04
N LEU A 78 -2.28 1.71 0.71
CA LEU A 78 -1.79 2.77 1.58
C LEU A 78 -2.88 3.26 2.54
N PHE A 79 -2.54 3.46 3.80
CA PHE A 79 -3.44 4.05 4.80
C PHE A 79 -3.54 5.58 4.62
N ALA A 80 -4.25 6.02 3.56
CA ALA A 80 -4.18 7.40 3.08
C ALA A 80 -4.72 8.45 4.05
N ASN A 81 -5.72 8.15 4.89
CA ASN A 81 -6.24 9.10 5.87
C ASN A 81 -5.52 9.07 7.22
N HIS A 82 -4.47 8.26 7.38
CA HIS A 82 -3.68 8.18 8.60
C HIS A 82 -3.09 9.55 9.00
N HIS A 83 -2.57 10.30 8.03
CA HIS A 83 -1.96 11.60 8.30
C HIS A 83 -3.00 12.65 8.78
N PHE A 84 -4.28 12.49 8.46
CA PHE A 84 -5.32 13.37 9.01
C PHE A 84 -5.42 13.20 10.53
N TYR A 85 -5.47 11.96 11.01
CA TYR A 85 -5.69 11.66 12.42
C TYR A 85 -4.43 11.82 13.28
N TRP A 86 -3.26 11.42 12.77
CA TRP A 86 -2.01 11.36 13.55
C TRP A 86 -0.84 12.10 12.92
N GLY A 87 -1.05 12.79 11.81
CA GLY A 87 0.02 13.46 11.08
C GLY A 87 0.74 14.52 11.89
N ASP A 88 0.01 15.25 12.73
CA ASP A 88 0.60 16.29 13.60
C ASP A 88 1.50 15.68 14.68
N GLU A 89 1.09 14.58 15.27
CA GLU A 89 1.88 13.83 16.26
C GLU A 89 3.11 13.21 15.62
N HIS A 90 2.97 12.60 14.46
CA HIS A 90 4.10 12.05 13.72
C HIS A 90 5.13 13.11 13.35
N TYR A 91 4.67 14.27 12.91
CA TYR A 91 5.55 15.39 12.58
C TYR A 91 6.34 15.90 13.79
N ARG A 92 5.67 16.04 14.95
CA ARG A 92 6.24 16.66 16.14
C ARG A 92 6.96 15.71 17.09
N LEU A 93 6.44 14.47 17.26
CA LEU A 93 6.79 13.63 18.40
C LEU A 93 7.43 12.29 18.03
N THR A 94 7.04 11.65 16.90
CA THR A 94 7.43 10.26 16.67
C THR A 94 8.49 10.06 15.61
N VAL A 95 8.25 10.50 14.36
CA VAL A 95 9.16 10.25 13.23
C VAL A 95 9.89 11.51 12.74
N GLY A 96 9.47 12.68 13.20
CA GLY A 96 10.04 13.97 12.83
C GLY A 96 9.55 14.49 11.46
N PRO A 97 9.84 15.76 11.14
CA PRO A 97 9.30 16.45 9.96
C PRO A 97 9.63 15.73 8.64
N GLU A 98 10.87 15.35 8.43
CA GLU A 98 11.35 14.75 7.18
C GLU A 98 10.56 13.48 6.84
N ARG A 99 10.48 12.54 7.77
CA ARG A 99 9.79 11.26 7.56
C ARG A 99 8.28 11.44 7.50
N ALA A 100 7.72 12.32 8.35
CA ALA A 100 6.29 12.60 8.36
C ALA A 100 5.80 13.20 7.04
N LEU A 101 6.57 14.05 6.38
CA LEU A 101 6.19 14.67 5.11
C LEU A 101 6.12 13.68 3.93
N ARG A 102 6.83 12.55 4.01
CA ARG A 102 6.78 11.49 2.98
C ARG A 102 5.89 10.30 3.35
N MET A 103 5.23 10.31 4.51
CA MET A 103 4.33 9.22 4.93
C MET A 103 3.20 8.99 3.93
N ASN A 104 2.79 7.72 3.80
CA ASN A 104 1.69 7.32 2.91
C ASN A 104 1.89 7.91 1.50
N ALA A 105 3.00 7.59 0.87
CA ALA A 105 3.55 8.22 -0.33
C ALA A 105 2.77 7.80 -1.60
N CYS A 106 1.53 8.29 -1.74
CA CYS A 106 0.64 7.94 -2.84
C CYS A 106 1.18 8.37 -4.21
N ARG A 107 1.77 9.57 -4.32
CA ARG A 107 2.36 10.07 -5.56
C ARG A 107 3.54 9.21 -5.97
N THR A 108 4.44 8.95 -5.03
CA THR A 108 5.62 8.11 -5.27
C THR A 108 5.22 6.69 -5.71
N ALA A 109 4.20 6.09 -5.09
CA ALA A 109 3.68 4.78 -5.52
C ALA A 109 3.15 4.81 -6.96
N LEU A 110 2.36 5.83 -7.33
CA LEU A 110 1.86 6.01 -8.69
C LEU A 110 2.99 6.17 -9.72
N GLU A 111 3.97 7.01 -9.43
CA GLU A 111 5.08 7.31 -10.34
C GLU A 111 6.01 6.11 -10.55
N THR A 112 6.16 5.24 -9.56
CA THR A 112 6.89 3.97 -9.71
C THR A 112 6.08 2.92 -10.47
N GLY A 113 4.78 3.12 -10.62
CA GLY A 113 3.88 2.21 -11.33
C GLY A 113 3.57 0.92 -10.57
N VAL A 114 3.75 0.89 -9.24
CA VAL A 114 3.25 -0.20 -8.41
C VAL A 114 1.72 -0.13 -8.34
N PRO A 115 0.99 -1.23 -8.56
CA PRO A 115 -0.47 -1.22 -8.42
C PRO A 115 -0.86 -0.80 -7.00
N MET A 116 -1.71 0.24 -6.89
CA MET A 116 -2.02 0.90 -5.63
C MET A 116 -3.51 0.94 -5.35
N ALA A 117 -3.85 0.59 -4.10
CA ALA A 117 -5.12 0.90 -3.44
C ALA A 117 -4.87 1.85 -2.26
N ILE A 118 -5.92 2.44 -1.74
CA ILE A 118 -5.91 3.22 -0.50
C ILE A 118 -7.05 2.79 0.41
N HIS A 119 -6.82 2.81 1.73
CA HIS A 119 -7.78 2.36 2.73
C HIS A 119 -7.85 3.28 3.96
N SER A 120 -8.88 3.08 4.77
CA SER A 120 -9.12 3.78 6.04
C SER A 120 -8.74 2.98 7.28
N ASP A 121 -8.37 1.71 7.12
CA ASP A 121 -8.07 0.79 8.22
C ASP A 121 -9.23 0.67 9.23
N ALA A 122 -10.46 0.61 8.73
CA ALA A 122 -11.64 0.47 9.60
C ALA A 122 -11.56 -0.84 10.43
N PRO A 123 -11.84 -0.79 11.75
CA PRO A 123 -12.46 0.28 12.53
C PRO A 123 -11.46 1.26 13.20
N VAL A 124 -10.16 1.20 12.87
CA VAL A 124 -9.14 2.11 13.43
C VAL A 124 -9.49 3.57 13.11
N THR A 125 -9.95 3.83 11.89
CA THR A 125 -10.66 5.05 11.54
C THR A 125 -12.05 4.71 10.97
N PRO A 126 -12.98 5.67 10.88
CA PRO A 126 -14.28 5.43 10.28
C PRO A 126 -14.18 4.91 8.84
N LEU A 127 -15.06 3.98 8.47
CA LEU A 127 -15.19 3.52 7.10
C LEU A 127 -15.77 4.63 6.23
N GLY A 128 -14.91 5.32 5.50
CA GLY A 128 -15.28 6.45 4.65
C GLY A 128 -14.41 6.53 3.40
N PRO A 129 -14.71 5.74 2.33
CA PRO A 129 -13.85 5.68 1.16
C PRO A 129 -13.64 7.04 0.49
N PHE A 130 -14.65 7.89 0.41
CA PHE A 130 -14.50 9.24 -0.13
C PHE A 130 -13.65 10.15 0.76
N PHE A 131 -13.71 9.99 2.09
CA PHE A 131 -12.82 10.71 3.00
C PHE A 131 -11.37 10.23 2.84
N THR A 132 -11.16 8.94 2.63
CA THR A 132 -9.85 8.36 2.33
C THR A 132 -9.28 8.94 1.02
N ALA A 133 -10.09 9.00 -0.04
CA ALA A 133 -9.71 9.61 -1.31
C ALA A 133 -9.42 11.13 -1.15
N TRP A 134 -10.28 11.86 -0.44
CA TRP A 134 -10.08 13.27 -0.13
C TRP A 134 -8.76 13.50 0.63
N SER A 135 -8.43 12.64 1.57
CA SER A 135 -7.17 12.71 2.32
C SER A 135 -5.95 12.55 1.42
N ALA A 136 -5.97 11.61 0.48
CA ALA A 136 -4.89 11.42 -0.49
C ALA A 136 -4.71 12.62 -1.44
N VAL A 137 -5.81 13.29 -1.80
CA VAL A 137 -5.79 14.49 -2.68
C VAL A 137 -5.32 15.74 -1.95
N ASN A 138 -5.80 15.96 -0.73
CA ASN A 138 -5.57 17.22 0.01
C ASN A 138 -4.40 17.13 0.98
N ARG A 139 -4.14 15.98 1.57
CA ARG A 139 -3.08 15.71 2.55
C ARG A 139 -3.10 16.67 3.76
N LEU A 140 -4.29 17.00 4.23
CA LEU A 140 -4.46 17.85 5.41
C LEU A 140 -4.44 17.00 6.69
N THR A 141 -3.72 17.48 7.71
CA THR A 141 -3.83 16.99 9.08
C THR A 141 -5.06 17.61 9.77
N ALA A 142 -5.41 17.10 10.96
CA ALA A 142 -6.51 17.65 11.76
C ALA A 142 -6.30 19.14 12.13
N SER A 143 -5.06 19.60 12.24
CA SER A 143 -4.75 21.03 12.46
C SER A 143 -4.84 21.90 11.20
N GLY A 144 -5.11 21.31 10.04
CA GLY A 144 -5.16 22.01 8.75
C GLY A 144 -3.80 22.19 8.07
N ARG A 145 -2.73 21.60 8.60
CA ARG A 145 -1.42 21.62 7.96
C ARG A 145 -1.38 20.63 6.79
N THR A 146 -0.81 21.05 5.65
CA THR A 146 -0.52 20.11 4.55
C THR A 146 0.69 19.25 4.89
N GLN A 147 0.51 17.93 4.87
CA GLN A 147 1.59 16.99 5.17
C GLN A 147 2.12 16.33 3.90
N GLY A 148 3.21 16.90 3.35
CA GLY A 148 3.84 16.39 2.15
C GLY A 148 3.08 16.76 0.87
N GLU A 149 3.11 18.04 0.49
CA GLU A 149 2.48 18.58 -0.72
C GLU A 149 2.86 17.77 -1.98
N HIS A 150 4.11 17.30 -2.04
CA HIS A 150 4.65 16.53 -3.17
C HIS A 150 4.04 15.12 -3.30
N GLU A 151 3.38 14.62 -2.27
CA GLU A 151 2.72 13.31 -2.29
C GLU A 151 1.22 13.37 -2.59
N LYS A 152 0.67 14.54 -2.89
CA LYS A 152 -0.72 14.70 -3.36
C LYS A 152 -0.93 13.98 -4.69
N ILE A 153 -2.09 13.34 -4.84
CA ILE A 153 -2.52 12.71 -6.10
C ILE A 153 -3.77 13.40 -6.65
N GLY A 154 -4.03 13.22 -7.93
CA GLY A 154 -5.25 13.73 -8.55
C GLY A 154 -6.50 12.98 -8.10
N VAL A 155 -7.67 13.63 -8.24
CA VAL A 155 -8.98 13.06 -7.85
C VAL A 155 -9.25 11.74 -8.58
N GLU A 156 -8.96 11.65 -9.88
CA GLU A 156 -9.18 10.44 -10.68
C GLU A 156 -8.35 9.26 -10.14
N ALA A 157 -7.07 9.50 -9.82
CA ALA A 157 -6.19 8.49 -9.24
C ALA A 157 -6.68 8.04 -7.85
N ALA A 158 -7.17 8.97 -7.02
CA ALA A 158 -7.72 8.65 -5.72
C ALA A 158 -9.02 7.84 -5.81
N LEU A 159 -9.90 8.19 -6.76
CA LEU A 159 -11.13 7.42 -7.02
C LEU A 159 -10.80 6.03 -7.56
N TYR A 160 -9.84 5.92 -8.49
CA TYR A 160 -9.37 4.61 -8.96
C TYR A 160 -8.84 3.76 -7.79
N ALA A 161 -8.06 4.34 -6.89
CA ALA A 161 -7.43 3.61 -5.78
C ALA A 161 -8.44 3.08 -4.74
N ILE A 162 -9.61 3.72 -4.58
CA ILE A 162 -10.69 3.22 -3.72
C ILE A 162 -11.70 2.29 -4.44
N THR A 163 -11.57 2.11 -5.73
CA THR A 163 -12.50 1.32 -6.56
C THR A 163 -11.77 0.20 -7.30
N LEU A 164 -11.43 0.39 -8.56
CA LEU A 164 -10.79 -0.64 -9.39
C LEU A 164 -9.38 -1.01 -8.88
N GLY A 165 -8.62 -0.06 -8.37
CA GLY A 165 -7.33 -0.33 -7.73
C GLY A 165 -7.48 -1.24 -6.50
N ALA A 166 -8.48 -0.98 -5.66
CA ALA A 166 -8.79 -1.82 -4.51
C ALA A 166 -9.23 -3.23 -4.95
N ALA A 167 -10.12 -3.33 -5.94
CA ALA A 167 -10.54 -4.60 -6.51
C ALA A 167 -9.35 -5.41 -7.09
N TYR A 168 -8.42 -4.73 -7.76
CA TYR A 168 -7.22 -5.35 -8.32
C TYR A 168 -6.35 -6.00 -7.24
N THR A 169 -6.17 -5.33 -6.09
CA THR A 169 -5.38 -5.89 -4.98
C THR A 169 -6.03 -7.11 -4.32
N LEU A 170 -7.25 -7.44 -4.69
CA LEU A 170 -8.05 -8.56 -4.16
C LEU A 170 -8.34 -9.64 -5.20
N HIS A 171 -7.81 -9.53 -6.43
CA HIS A 171 -8.19 -10.38 -7.57
C HIS A 171 -9.71 -10.34 -7.89
N LEU A 172 -10.36 -9.20 -7.67
CA LEU A 172 -11.79 -9.00 -7.92
C LEU A 172 -12.06 -7.98 -9.03
N ASP A 173 -11.03 -7.51 -9.72
CA ASP A 173 -11.11 -6.47 -10.75
C ASP A 173 -11.93 -6.89 -11.98
N ASP A 174 -12.10 -8.17 -12.23
CA ASP A 174 -13.03 -8.70 -13.25
C ASP A 174 -14.50 -8.71 -12.79
N GLU A 175 -14.76 -8.63 -11.47
CA GLU A 175 -16.09 -8.75 -10.89
C GLU A 175 -16.67 -7.43 -10.38
N ILE A 176 -15.82 -6.55 -9.82
CA ILE A 176 -16.22 -5.30 -9.16
C ILE A 176 -15.20 -4.18 -9.45
N GLY A 177 -15.43 -3.00 -8.89
CA GLY A 177 -14.50 -1.86 -8.90
C GLY A 177 -14.70 -0.90 -10.08
N SER A 178 -15.48 -1.23 -11.08
CA SER A 178 -15.85 -0.34 -12.17
C SER A 178 -17.29 -0.59 -12.62
N ILE A 179 -17.90 0.42 -13.27
CA ILE A 179 -19.26 0.33 -13.83
C ILE A 179 -19.12 -0.17 -15.26
N GLU A 180 -19.13 -1.48 -15.42
CA GLU A 180 -19.00 -2.17 -16.71
C GLU A 180 -20.04 -3.29 -16.84
N VAL A 181 -20.44 -3.60 -18.09
CA VAL A 181 -21.37 -4.69 -18.35
C VAL A 181 -20.78 -6.02 -17.89
N GLY A 182 -21.54 -6.74 -17.06
CA GLY A 182 -21.14 -8.03 -16.50
C GLY A 182 -20.52 -7.97 -15.10
N LYS A 183 -20.16 -6.80 -14.61
CA LYS A 183 -19.67 -6.64 -13.24
C LYS A 183 -20.82 -6.48 -12.23
N LYS A 184 -20.55 -6.86 -10.99
CA LYS A 184 -21.49 -6.68 -9.87
C LYS A 184 -21.48 -5.20 -9.43
N ALA A 185 -22.64 -4.66 -9.13
CA ALA A 185 -22.82 -3.30 -8.62
C ALA A 185 -22.85 -3.28 -7.08
#